data_9d770723500d3a7c49a6969d73b9426f
#
_entry.id   9d770723500d3a7c49a6969d73b9426f
#
_cell.length_a   1.000
_cell.length_b   1.000
_cell.length_c   1.000
_cell.angle_alpha   90.00
_cell.angle_beta   90.00
_cell.angle_gamma   90.00
#
_symmetry.space_group_name_H-M   'P 1'
#
loop_
_entity.id
_entity.type
_entity.pdbx_description
1 polymer ?
#
loop_
_entity_poly.entity_id
_entity_poly.type
_entity_poly.pdbx_seq_one_letter_code
_entity_poly.pdbx_strand_id
1 'polypeptide(L)' 'MSKRDLFVVIYCSIWGSLGIILTTLVYFNNWMDASTFSILWNILFLTVTSSFVFIKPIGRFVDKHIIEKLP' A
#
# COMPACT_ATOMS: atom_id res chain seq x y z
N MET A 1 -6.57 0.31 -20.16
CA MET A 1 -6.13 -0.17 -18.84
C MET A 1 -7.30 -0.86 -18.13
N SER A 2 -7.10 -2.06 -17.61
CA SER A 2 -8.16 -2.76 -16.90
C SER A 2 -8.42 -2.12 -15.54
N LYS A 3 -9.61 -2.38 -14.95
CA LYS A 3 -9.93 -1.88 -13.61
C LYS A 3 -8.91 -2.33 -12.57
N ARG A 4 -8.42 -3.55 -12.71
CA ARG A 4 -7.44 -4.11 -11.79
C ARG A 4 -6.10 -3.38 -11.90
N ASP A 5 -5.64 -3.07 -13.11
CA ASP A 5 -4.41 -2.30 -13.32
C ASP A 5 -4.55 -0.89 -12.75
N LEU A 6 -5.70 -0.26 -12.96
CA LEU A 6 -5.98 1.05 -12.41
C LEU A 6 -5.95 1.02 -10.87
N PHE A 7 -6.52 -0.02 -10.26
CA PHE A 7 -6.47 -0.20 -8.81
C PHE A 7 -5.02 -0.31 -8.30
N VAL A 8 -4.19 -1.10 -8.99
CA VAL A 8 -2.79 -1.27 -8.60
C VAL A 8 -2.04 0.05 -8.66
N VAL A 9 -2.23 0.83 -9.73
CA VAL A 9 -1.58 2.14 -9.88
C VAL A 9 -2.00 3.09 -8.76
N ILE A 10 -3.29 3.18 -8.46
CA ILE A 10 -3.82 4.05 -7.40
C ILE A 10 -3.28 3.60 -6.05
N TYR A 11 -3.32 2.30 -5.77
CA TYR A 11 -2.85 1.72 -4.52
C TYR A 11 -1.38 2.03 -4.28
N CYS A 12 -0.53 1.79 -5.29
CA CYS A 12 0.90 2.05 -5.18
C CYS A 12 1.19 3.54 -4.99
N SER A 13 0.45 4.41 -5.70
CA SER A 13 0.63 5.86 -5.59
C SER A 13 0.29 6.36 -4.19
N ILE A 14 -0.84 5.91 -3.64
CA ILE A 14 -1.27 6.29 -2.29
C ILE A 14 -0.26 5.79 -1.27
N TRP A 15 0.15 4.53 -1.37
CA TRP A 15 1.11 3.95 -0.43
C TRP A 15 2.44 4.68 -0.44
N GLY A 16 2.97 4.95 -1.65
CA GLY A 16 4.23 5.68 -1.80
C GLY A 16 4.16 7.08 -1.23
N SER A 17 3.06 7.80 -1.50
CA SER A 17 2.85 9.15 -0.99
C SER A 17 2.80 9.17 0.54
N LEU A 18 2.03 8.25 1.13
CA LEU A 18 1.96 8.11 2.59
C LEU A 18 3.33 7.75 3.17
N GLY A 19 4.06 6.88 2.52
CA GLY A 19 5.41 6.50 2.95
C GLY A 19 6.36 7.69 3.01
N ILE A 20 6.34 8.53 1.98
CA ILE A 20 7.17 9.72 1.93
C ILE A 20 6.81 10.69 3.05
N ILE A 21 5.52 10.96 3.24
CA ILE A 21 5.03 11.87 4.28
C ILE A 21 5.42 11.36 5.67
N LEU A 22 5.14 10.09 5.94
CA LEU A 22 5.42 9.49 7.26
C LEU A 22 6.92 9.40 7.53
N THR A 23 7.73 9.07 6.53
CA THR A 23 9.19 9.02 6.67
C THR A 23 9.74 10.40 7.00
N THR A 24 9.22 11.45 6.37
CA THR A 24 9.61 12.83 6.66
C THR A 24 9.28 13.20 8.10
N LEU A 25 8.07 12.87 8.55
CA LEU A 25 7.65 13.14 9.93
C LEU A 25 8.52 12.39 10.95
N VAL A 26 8.82 11.13 10.69
CA VAL A 26 9.69 10.34 11.56
C VAL A 26 11.09 10.96 11.63
N TYR A 27 11.61 11.42 10.51
CA TYR A 27 12.93 12.06 10.46
C TYR A 27 12.97 13.33 11.29
N PHE A 28 11.99 14.23 11.12
CA PHE A 28 11.96 15.50 11.82
C PHE A 28 11.68 15.36 13.32
N ASN A 29 10.89 14.39 13.72
CA ASN A 29 10.51 14.20 15.12
C ASN A 29 11.44 13.21 15.86
N ASN A 30 12.40 12.61 15.17
CA ASN A 30 13.32 11.63 15.74
C ASN A 30 12.62 10.48 16.48
N TRP A 31 11.45 10.06 15.96
CA TRP A 31 10.70 8.95 16.57
C TRP A 31 11.43 7.62 16.40
N MET A 32 12.09 7.46 15.27
CA MET A 32 12.92 6.30 15.00
C MET A 32 13.85 6.64 13.82
N ASP A 33 14.77 5.73 13.51
CA ASP A 33 15.65 5.89 12.35
C ASP A 33 14.81 5.86 11.07
N ALA A 34 14.95 6.87 10.23
CA ALA A 34 14.20 6.99 8.99
C ALA A 34 14.48 5.81 8.05
N SER A 35 15.72 5.31 7.99
CA SER A 35 16.07 4.14 7.20
C SER A 35 15.33 2.90 7.69
N THR A 36 15.29 2.68 8.99
CA THR A 36 14.57 1.55 9.59
C THR A 36 13.07 1.65 9.30
N PHE A 37 12.49 2.84 9.44
CA PHE A 37 11.08 3.05 9.13
C PHE A 37 10.78 2.75 7.66
N SER A 38 11.64 3.19 6.75
CA SER A 38 11.47 2.93 5.31
C SER A 38 11.47 1.43 5.00
N ILE A 39 12.37 0.67 5.62
CA ILE A 39 12.43 -0.78 5.46
C ILE A 39 11.14 -1.43 5.97
N LEU A 40 10.69 -1.05 7.16
CA LEU A 40 9.45 -1.58 7.75
C LEU A 40 8.23 -1.24 6.88
N TRP A 41 8.17 -0.05 6.32
CA TRP A 41 7.09 0.38 5.43
C TRP A 41 7.04 -0.49 4.18
N ASN A 42 8.19 -0.79 3.58
CA ASN A 42 8.27 -1.66 2.41
C ASN A 42 7.86 -3.09 2.73
N ILE A 43 8.28 -3.62 3.88
CA ILE A 43 7.89 -4.95 4.33
C ILE A 43 6.38 -5.02 4.53
N LEU A 44 5.80 -4.01 5.13
CA LEU A 44 4.35 -3.92 5.33
C LEU A 44 3.61 -3.90 3.99
N PHE A 45 4.13 -3.14 3.02
CA PHE A 45 3.56 -3.09 1.67
C PHE A 45 3.54 -4.47 1.03
N LEU A 46 4.66 -5.19 1.09
CA LEU A 46 4.77 -6.54 0.52
C LEU A 46 3.81 -7.51 1.22
N THR A 47 3.70 -7.42 2.54
CA THR A 47 2.81 -8.28 3.33
C THR A 47 1.34 -8.06 2.94
N VAL A 48 0.90 -6.81 2.90
CA VAL A 48 -0.48 -6.46 2.56
C VAL A 48 -0.79 -6.86 1.12
N THR A 49 0.11 -6.57 0.19
CA THR A 49 -0.07 -6.92 -1.22
C THR A 49 -0.15 -8.43 -1.41
N SER A 50 0.70 -9.19 -0.73
CA SER A 50 0.67 -10.65 -0.78
C SER A 50 -0.66 -11.20 -0.26
N SER A 51 -1.22 -10.59 0.79
CA SER A 51 -2.52 -10.99 1.32
C SER A 51 -3.63 -10.88 0.28
N PHE A 52 -3.61 -9.83 -0.54
CA PHE A 52 -4.60 -9.67 -1.61
C PHE A 52 -4.48 -10.73 -2.70
N VAL A 53 -3.27 -11.24 -2.94
CA VAL A 53 -3.01 -12.23 -3.99
C VAL A 53 -3.25 -13.65 -3.49
N PHE A 54 -2.75 -13.99 -2.29
CA PHE A 54 -2.73 -15.35 -1.78
C PHE A 54 -3.95 -15.72 -0.95
N ILE A 55 -4.57 -14.75 -0.28
CA ILE A 55 -5.77 -15.00 0.52
C ILE A 55 -7.00 -14.69 -0.32
N LYS A 56 -7.62 -15.75 -0.86
CA LYS A 56 -8.75 -15.63 -1.79
C LYS A 56 -9.92 -14.81 -1.25
N PRO A 57 -10.39 -14.98 0.01
CA PRO A 57 -11.50 -14.17 0.52
C PRO A 57 -11.21 -12.68 0.52
N ILE A 58 -9.97 -12.28 0.86
CA ILE A 58 -9.57 -10.87 0.84
C ILE A 58 -9.55 -10.33 -0.58
N GLY A 59 -8.98 -11.11 -1.53
CA GLY A 59 -8.94 -10.73 -2.94
C GLY A 59 -10.34 -10.54 -3.51
N ARG A 60 -11.28 -11.44 -3.20
CA ARG A 60 -12.68 -11.33 -3.63
C ARG A 60 -13.36 -10.10 -3.03
N PHE A 61 -13.10 -9.82 -1.77
CA PHE A 61 -13.66 -8.65 -1.10
C PHE A 61 -13.20 -7.37 -1.79
N VAL A 62 -11.90 -7.26 -2.08
CA VAL A 62 -11.34 -6.10 -2.76
C VAL A 62 -11.91 -5.97 -4.16
N ASP A 63 -11.98 -7.06 -4.94
CA ASP A 63 -12.58 -7.04 -6.28
C ASP A 63 -14.02 -6.55 -6.24
N LYS A 64 -14.82 -7.11 -5.34
CA LYS A 64 -16.25 -6.81 -5.29
C LYS A 64 -16.55 -5.40 -4.79
N HIS A 65 -15.83 -4.93 -3.77
CA HIS A 65 -16.16 -3.67 -3.09
C HIS A 65 -15.35 -2.47 -3.56
N ILE A 66 -14.20 -2.70 -4.19
CA ILE A 66 -13.30 -1.62 -4.59
C ILE A 66 -13.12 -1.60 -6.11
N ILE A 67 -12.67 -2.69 -6.71
CA ILE A 67 -12.30 -2.72 -8.12
C ILE A 67 -13.52 -2.50 -9.02
N GLU A 68 -14.64 -3.12 -8.72
CA GLU A 68 -15.88 -2.96 -9.50
C GLU A 68 -16.42 -1.53 -9.47
N LYS A 69 -16.10 -0.75 -8.44
CA LYS A 69 -16.52 0.64 -8.30
C LYS A 69 -15.65 1.63 -9.05
N LEU A 70 -14.52 1.18 -9.55
CA LEU A 70 -13.62 2.04 -10.34
C LEU A 70 -14.22 2.30 -11.72
N PRO A 71 -13.98 3.50 -12.27
CA PRO A 71 -14.44 3.85 -13.63
C PRO A 71 -13.80 3.03 -14.73
#